data_e99b0ceadc2b128f4b0125165b7016e3
#
_entry.id   e99b0ceadc2b128f4b0125165b7016e3
#
_cell.length_a   1.000
_cell.length_b   1.000
_cell.length_c   1.000
_cell.angle_alpha   90.00
_cell.angle_beta   90.00
_cell.angle_gamma   90.00
#
_symmetry.space_group_name_H-M   'P 1'
#
loop_
_entity.id
_entity.type
_entity.pdbx_description
1 polymer ?
#
loop_
_entity_poly.entity_id
_entity_poly.type
_entity_poly.pdbx_seq_one_letter_code
_entity_poly.pdbx_strand_id
1 'polypeptide(L)'
;KLLNKGNFNTMTYPSDNHRYFVNNFSRVNTTPESNLMNSDGTVTMKLETADLSALFETGYKFPETFKAKADDGITDLYGVIYKPFDFDENKKYPLLEYVYPGPQTEAVNKSFSVRMDRLDRMAQLGFIVITLGNRGGHPDRSKWYHNYGYGNLRDYGLADKKYVAEQLANRHDFIDINRVGIYGHSGGGFMSTAAILVYPDFFKVAYSQAGNHDNSMYNSWWSETHHGIMEETDDEG
;
A
#
# COMPACT_ATOMS: atom_id res chain seq x y z
N LYS A 1 -13.89 -4.32 -24.10
CA LYS A 1 -14.77 -5.20 -23.32
C LYS A 1 -13.98 -5.78 -22.14
N LEU A 2 -14.50 -5.69 -20.91
CA LEU A 2 -13.92 -6.34 -19.76
C LEU A 2 -14.18 -7.85 -19.85
N LEU A 3 -13.12 -8.64 -19.86
CA LEU A 3 -13.20 -10.11 -19.97
C LEU A 3 -13.21 -10.80 -18.61
N ASN A 4 -12.45 -10.26 -17.65
CA ASN A 4 -12.41 -10.77 -16.29
C ASN A 4 -13.54 -10.12 -15.47
N LYS A 5 -14.49 -10.93 -15.03
CA LYS A 5 -15.59 -10.48 -14.16
C LYS A 5 -15.19 -10.64 -12.70
N GLY A 6 -15.67 -9.72 -11.87
CA GLY A 6 -15.40 -9.74 -10.44
C GLY A 6 -14.40 -8.66 -10.00
N ASN A 7 -14.32 -8.48 -8.69
CA ASN A 7 -13.46 -7.48 -8.07
C ASN A 7 -12.17 -8.16 -7.56
N PHE A 8 -11.29 -8.50 -8.50
CA PHE A 8 -10.01 -9.16 -8.22
C PHE A 8 -8.86 -8.39 -8.86
N ASN A 9 -7.68 -8.55 -8.31
CA ASN A 9 -6.44 -8.28 -9.02
C ASN A 9 -6.12 -9.48 -9.90
N THR A 10 -5.82 -9.23 -11.17
CA THR A 10 -5.66 -10.29 -12.16
C THR A 10 -4.34 -10.16 -12.90
N MET A 11 -3.70 -11.31 -13.15
CA MET A 11 -2.60 -11.43 -14.09
C MET A 11 -3.03 -12.33 -15.22
N THR A 12 -2.85 -11.87 -16.47
CA THR A 12 -3.30 -12.59 -17.66
C THR A 12 -2.14 -12.94 -18.57
N TYR A 13 -2.13 -14.17 -19.04
CA TYR A 13 -1.10 -14.73 -19.91
C TYR A 13 -1.77 -15.25 -21.19
N PRO A 14 -1.75 -14.47 -22.29
CA PRO A 14 -2.38 -14.87 -23.54
C PRO A 14 -1.57 -15.98 -24.23
N SER A 15 -2.26 -16.85 -24.98
CA SER A 15 -1.64 -17.77 -25.92
C SER A 15 -1.15 -17.02 -27.19
N ASP A 16 -0.19 -17.57 -27.93
CA ASP A 16 0.38 -16.96 -29.14
C ASP A 16 -0.67 -16.62 -30.21
N ASN A 17 -1.69 -17.45 -30.33
CA ASN A 17 -2.79 -17.24 -31.28
C ASN A 17 -3.94 -16.39 -30.72
N HIS A 18 -3.82 -15.87 -29.50
CA HIS A 18 -4.82 -15.04 -28.80
C HIS A 18 -6.23 -15.65 -28.68
N ARG A 19 -6.35 -16.98 -28.83
CA ARG A 19 -7.66 -17.67 -28.66
C ARG A 19 -7.96 -17.96 -27.21
N TYR A 20 -6.93 -18.15 -26.39
CA TYR A 20 -7.02 -18.48 -25.00
C TYR A 20 -6.12 -17.58 -24.17
N PHE A 21 -6.42 -17.46 -22.89
CA PHE A 21 -5.51 -16.87 -21.91
C PHE A 21 -5.68 -17.55 -20.56
N VAL A 22 -4.56 -17.68 -19.83
CA VAL A 22 -4.61 -18.03 -18.42
C VAL A 22 -4.88 -16.78 -17.62
N ASN A 23 -5.88 -16.83 -16.76
CA ASN A 23 -6.22 -15.77 -15.82
C ASN A 23 -5.91 -16.25 -14.40
N ASN A 24 -4.88 -15.68 -13.79
CA ASN A 24 -4.58 -15.86 -12.37
C ASN A 24 -5.15 -14.65 -11.62
N PHE A 25 -5.91 -14.90 -10.56
CA PHE A 25 -6.59 -13.83 -9.85
C PHE A 25 -6.71 -14.12 -8.36
N SER A 26 -6.66 -13.06 -7.58
CA SER A 26 -6.94 -13.05 -6.15
C SER A 26 -7.21 -11.64 -5.65
N ARG A 27 -7.63 -11.54 -4.42
CA ARG A 27 -7.51 -10.34 -3.57
C ARG A 27 -6.50 -10.63 -2.47
N VAL A 28 -6.13 -9.61 -1.71
CA VAL A 28 -5.24 -9.77 -0.55
C VAL A 28 -5.80 -10.77 0.48
N ASN A 29 -7.11 -10.90 0.52
CA ASN A 29 -7.87 -11.72 1.47
C ASN A 29 -8.66 -12.87 0.81
N THR A 30 -8.22 -13.35 -0.33
CA THR A 30 -8.80 -14.53 -0.99
C THR A 30 -7.71 -15.48 -1.47
N THR A 31 -8.03 -16.76 -1.47
CA THR A 31 -7.18 -17.79 -2.07
C THR A 31 -6.96 -17.52 -3.56
N PRO A 32 -5.72 -17.60 -4.07
CA PRO A 32 -5.45 -17.47 -5.50
C PRO A 32 -6.06 -18.59 -6.32
N GLU A 33 -6.61 -18.22 -7.47
CA GLU A 33 -7.16 -19.15 -8.46
C GLU A 33 -6.61 -18.88 -9.86
N SER A 34 -6.56 -19.92 -10.66
CA SER A 34 -6.15 -19.86 -12.07
C SER A 34 -7.16 -20.54 -12.97
N ASN A 35 -7.60 -19.85 -14.01
CA ASN A 35 -8.54 -20.36 -15.01
C ASN A 35 -7.95 -20.24 -16.41
N LEU A 36 -8.23 -21.22 -17.27
CA LEU A 36 -8.10 -21.08 -18.71
C LEU A 36 -9.37 -20.46 -19.26
N MET A 37 -9.22 -19.38 -19.99
CA MET A 37 -10.34 -18.60 -20.53
C MET A 37 -10.24 -18.48 -22.04
N ASN A 38 -11.37 -18.44 -22.73
CA ASN A 38 -11.47 -18.08 -24.13
C ASN A 38 -11.30 -16.55 -24.30
N SER A 39 -10.97 -16.14 -25.53
CA SER A 39 -10.83 -14.73 -25.90
C SER A 39 -12.10 -13.89 -25.72
N ASP A 40 -13.26 -14.50 -25.60
CA ASP A 40 -14.53 -13.83 -25.28
C ASP A 40 -14.78 -13.59 -23.78
N GLY A 41 -13.91 -14.18 -22.92
CA GLY A 41 -14.00 -14.10 -21.46
C GLY A 41 -14.82 -15.23 -20.81
N THR A 42 -15.15 -16.28 -21.56
CA THR A 42 -15.77 -17.49 -20.98
C THR A 42 -14.71 -18.40 -20.37
N VAL A 43 -15.00 -18.98 -19.20
CA VAL A 43 -14.11 -19.95 -18.55
C VAL A 43 -14.21 -21.28 -19.30
N THR A 44 -13.08 -21.73 -19.85
CA THR A 44 -12.96 -23.04 -20.51
C THR A 44 -12.72 -24.14 -19.47
N MET A 45 -11.82 -23.86 -18.54
CA MET A 45 -11.43 -24.84 -17.52
C MET A 45 -10.84 -24.14 -16.30
N LYS A 46 -11.19 -24.61 -15.11
CA LYS A 46 -10.48 -24.27 -13.88
C LYS A 46 -9.16 -25.05 -13.87
N LEU A 47 -8.04 -24.33 -13.76
CA LEU A 47 -6.72 -24.95 -13.75
C LEU A 47 -6.30 -25.32 -12.34
N GLU A 48 -6.35 -24.37 -11.42
CA GLU A 48 -5.86 -24.58 -10.06
C GLU A 48 -6.50 -23.61 -9.05
N THR A 49 -6.57 -24.05 -7.81
CA THR A 49 -6.78 -23.22 -6.62
C THR A 49 -5.65 -23.51 -5.65
N ALA A 50 -4.99 -22.47 -5.15
CA ALA A 50 -3.89 -22.65 -4.22
C ALA A 50 -4.37 -23.40 -2.94
N ASP A 51 -3.61 -24.39 -2.52
CA ASP A 51 -3.83 -25.04 -1.23
C ASP A 51 -3.15 -24.23 -0.12
N LEU A 52 -3.95 -23.65 0.76
CA LEU A 52 -3.49 -22.87 1.90
C LEU A 52 -3.66 -23.61 3.24
N SER A 53 -3.97 -24.92 3.23
CA SER A 53 -4.27 -25.70 4.43
C SER A 53 -3.15 -25.60 5.46
N ALA A 54 -1.91 -25.85 5.05
CA ALA A 54 -0.74 -25.77 5.92
C ALA A 54 -0.51 -24.35 6.49
N LEU A 55 -0.88 -23.32 5.74
CA LEU A 55 -0.80 -21.95 6.24
C LEU A 55 -1.87 -21.68 7.31
N PHE A 56 -3.10 -22.14 7.10
CA PHE A 56 -4.17 -21.99 8.09
C PHE A 56 -3.93 -22.81 9.37
N GLU A 57 -3.26 -23.93 9.28
CA GLU A 57 -2.83 -24.72 10.46
C GLU A 57 -1.88 -23.96 11.37
N THR A 58 -1.14 -22.97 10.87
CA THR A 58 -0.30 -22.08 11.69
C THR A 58 -1.09 -21.00 12.44
N GLY A 59 -2.40 -20.94 12.26
CA GLY A 59 -3.26 -19.88 12.80
C GLY A 59 -3.37 -18.65 11.90
N TYR A 60 -2.83 -18.69 10.67
CA TYR A 60 -2.94 -17.60 9.71
C TYR A 60 -4.39 -17.21 9.49
N LYS A 61 -4.62 -15.92 9.46
CA LYS A 61 -5.88 -15.28 9.06
C LYS A 61 -5.61 -14.30 7.94
N PHE A 62 -6.51 -14.25 6.96
CA PHE A 62 -6.41 -13.24 5.93
C PHE A 62 -6.41 -11.84 6.53
N PRO A 63 -5.62 -10.91 5.97
CA PRO A 63 -5.70 -9.52 6.36
C PRO A 63 -7.04 -8.91 5.96
N GLU A 64 -7.41 -7.84 6.64
CA GLU A 64 -8.68 -7.15 6.42
C GLU A 64 -8.46 -5.90 5.58
N THR A 65 -9.34 -5.67 4.61
CA THR A 65 -9.33 -4.42 3.84
C THR A 65 -10.16 -3.37 4.55
N PHE A 66 -9.72 -2.12 4.50
CA PHE A 66 -10.47 -1.00 5.04
C PHE A 66 -10.56 0.17 4.07
N LYS A 67 -11.50 1.05 4.35
CA LYS A 67 -11.65 2.35 3.72
C LYS A 67 -11.69 3.44 4.79
N ALA A 68 -10.99 4.53 4.55
CA ALA A 68 -10.97 5.70 5.41
C ALA A 68 -10.98 6.98 4.57
N LYS A 69 -11.17 8.14 5.19
CA LYS A 69 -11.03 9.43 4.52
C LYS A 69 -9.60 9.94 4.64
N ALA A 70 -9.13 10.60 3.58
CA ALA A 70 -7.92 11.42 3.63
C ALA A 70 -8.11 12.60 4.59
N ASP A 71 -7.05 13.33 4.89
CA ASP A 71 -7.07 14.51 5.75
C ASP A 71 -8.01 15.62 5.26
N ASP A 72 -8.33 15.66 3.96
CA ASP A 72 -9.34 16.56 3.41
C ASP A 72 -10.80 16.22 3.79
N GLY A 73 -11.03 15.09 4.47
CA GLY A 73 -12.33 14.59 4.85
C GLY A 73 -13.22 14.10 3.68
N ILE A 74 -12.74 14.19 2.44
CA ILE A 74 -13.50 13.92 1.21
C ILE A 74 -12.97 12.70 0.47
N THR A 75 -11.66 12.67 0.21
CA THR A 75 -11.02 11.64 -0.61
C THR A 75 -11.03 10.29 0.09
N ASP A 76 -11.53 9.27 -0.60
CA ASP A 76 -11.48 7.89 -0.09
C ASP A 76 -10.08 7.31 -0.25
N LEU A 77 -9.52 6.81 0.84
CA LEU A 77 -8.29 6.02 0.87
C LEU A 77 -8.61 4.57 1.20
N TYR A 78 -7.86 3.67 0.60
CA TYR A 78 -8.02 2.23 0.80
C TYR A 78 -6.75 1.65 1.39
N GLY A 79 -6.91 0.72 2.29
CA GLY A 79 -5.79 0.09 2.98
C GLY A 79 -6.07 -1.34 3.39
N VAL A 80 -5.06 -1.94 3.99
CA VAL A 80 -5.08 -3.31 4.52
C VAL A 80 -4.53 -3.29 5.93
N ILE A 81 -5.21 -4.01 6.83
CA ILE A 81 -4.82 -4.19 8.22
C ILE A 81 -4.41 -5.65 8.44
N TYR A 82 -3.26 -5.86 9.04
CA TYR A 82 -2.66 -7.14 9.39
C TYR A 82 -2.64 -7.27 10.91
N LYS A 83 -3.11 -8.40 11.41
CA LYS A 83 -3.21 -8.70 12.84
C LYS A 83 -2.32 -9.90 13.19
N PRO A 84 -1.86 -10.01 14.45
CA PRO A 84 -1.20 -11.24 14.91
C PRO A 84 -2.12 -12.47 14.72
N PHE A 85 -1.54 -13.66 14.57
CA PHE A 85 -2.33 -14.89 14.46
C PHE A 85 -3.09 -15.20 15.76
N ASP A 86 -2.50 -14.84 16.90
CA ASP A 86 -3.09 -14.93 18.24
C ASP A 86 -3.82 -13.64 18.67
N PHE A 87 -4.32 -12.86 17.70
CA PHE A 87 -5.02 -11.61 17.94
C PHE A 87 -6.17 -11.80 18.94
N ASP A 88 -6.18 -10.93 19.95
CA ASP A 88 -7.20 -10.83 20.98
C ASP A 88 -7.79 -9.41 20.98
N GLU A 89 -9.06 -9.28 20.68
CA GLU A 89 -9.75 -7.98 20.58
C GLU A 89 -9.81 -7.21 21.89
N ASN A 90 -9.60 -7.88 23.03
CA ASN A 90 -9.59 -7.26 24.36
C ASN A 90 -8.23 -6.66 24.73
N LYS A 91 -7.20 -6.88 23.92
CA LYS A 91 -5.85 -6.30 24.12
C LYS A 91 -5.66 -5.06 23.27
N LYS A 92 -4.77 -4.18 23.74
CA LYS A 92 -4.31 -3.02 22.98
C LYS A 92 -2.94 -3.29 22.37
N TYR A 93 -2.84 -3.03 21.07
CA TYR A 93 -1.65 -3.24 20.26
C TYR A 93 -1.09 -1.90 19.76
N PRO A 94 0.23 -1.74 19.74
CA PRO A 94 0.84 -0.62 19.02
C PRO A 94 0.56 -0.74 17.52
N LEU A 95 0.41 0.42 16.86
CA LEU A 95 0.17 0.52 15.44
C LEU A 95 1.49 0.76 14.69
N LEU A 96 1.74 -0.01 13.64
CA LEU A 96 2.83 0.24 12.69
C LEU A 96 2.27 0.54 11.31
N GLU A 97 2.69 1.63 10.71
CA GLU A 97 2.40 1.95 9.32
C GLU A 97 3.58 1.57 8.42
N TYR A 98 3.36 0.66 7.49
CA TYR A 98 4.28 0.47 6.38
C TYR A 98 3.97 1.44 5.27
N VAL A 99 4.98 2.19 4.84
CA VAL A 99 4.83 3.19 3.80
C VAL A 99 5.81 2.98 2.65
N TYR A 100 5.32 3.15 1.46
CA TYR A 100 6.11 3.31 0.25
C TYR A 100 5.37 4.30 -0.66
N PRO A 101 5.43 5.59 -0.32
CA PRO A 101 4.85 6.60 -1.18
C PRO A 101 5.70 6.75 -2.42
N GLY A 102 5.03 7.00 -3.49
CA GLY A 102 5.67 7.35 -4.73
C GLY A 102 4.57 7.81 -5.68
N PRO A 103 4.86 8.73 -6.60
CA PRO A 103 3.85 9.18 -7.53
C PRO A 103 3.38 8.08 -8.48
N GLN A 104 4.14 6.98 -8.60
CA GLN A 104 3.81 5.86 -9.47
C GLN A 104 3.27 4.63 -8.73
N THR A 105 3.16 4.67 -7.40
CA THR A 105 2.77 3.48 -6.62
C THR A 105 1.96 3.81 -5.38
N GLU A 106 1.24 2.82 -4.90
CA GLU A 106 0.68 2.76 -3.55
C GLU A 106 1.11 1.44 -2.92
N ALA A 107 1.64 1.50 -1.71
CA ALA A 107 2.12 0.31 -0.99
C ALA A 107 0.99 -0.57 -0.44
N VAL A 108 -0.11 -0.66 -1.16
CA VAL A 108 -1.28 -1.44 -0.76
C VAL A 108 -1.31 -2.74 -1.54
N ASN A 109 -1.18 -3.85 -0.85
CA ASN A 109 -1.30 -5.16 -1.48
C ASN A 109 -2.72 -5.36 -2.02
N LYS A 110 -2.81 -5.70 -3.30
CA LYS A 110 -4.07 -5.97 -3.98
C LYS A 110 -4.33 -7.46 -4.15
N SER A 111 -3.25 -8.26 -4.25
CA SER A 111 -3.30 -9.71 -4.39
C SER A 111 -2.85 -10.41 -3.13
N PHE A 112 -3.27 -11.66 -2.94
CA PHE A 112 -2.70 -12.55 -1.94
C PHE A 112 -1.22 -12.82 -2.24
N SER A 113 -0.41 -12.87 -1.19
CA SER A 113 1.00 -13.24 -1.26
C SER A 113 1.29 -14.32 -0.21
N VAL A 114 1.81 -15.46 -0.67
CA VAL A 114 2.29 -16.54 0.22
C VAL A 114 3.61 -16.21 0.90
N ARG A 115 4.28 -15.18 0.42
CA ARG A 115 5.47 -14.68 1.09
C ARG A 115 5.00 -13.88 2.29
N MET A 116 5.16 -14.44 3.48
CA MET A 116 5.03 -13.70 4.73
C MET A 116 5.95 -12.47 4.63
N ASP A 117 5.47 -11.46 3.95
CA ASP A 117 6.20 -10.24 3.71
C ASP A 117 6.33 -9.44 5.01
N ARG A 118 7.03 -8.35 4.94
CA ARG A 118 7.34 -7.45 6.06
C ARG A 118 6.11 -7.04 6.88
N LEU A 119 4.93 -7.05 6.29
CA LEU A 119 3.66 -6.70 6.94
C LEU A 119 3.18 -7.81 7.89
N ASP A 120 3.02 -9.03 7.37
CA ASP A 120 2.60 -10.19 8.17
C ASP A 120 3.60 -10.51 9.27
N ARG A 121 4.91 -10.45 8.97
CA ARG A 121 5.97 -10.74 9.96
C ARG A 121 5.96 -9.76 11.11
N MET A 122 5.79 -8.47 10.83
CA MET A 122 5.71 -7.45 11.88
C MET A 122 4.46 -7.63 12.74
N ALA A 123 3.33 -8.04 12.15
CA ALA A 123 2.13 -8.35 12.90
C ALA A 123 2.38 -9.49 13.90
N GLN A 124 3.15 -10.54 13.53
CA GLN A 124 3.48 -11.65 14.43
C GLN A 124 4.37 -11.27 15.60
N LEU A 125 4.97 -10.08 15.60
CA LEU A 125 5.71 -9.53 16.74
C LEU A 125 4.81 -8.78 17.73
N GLY A 126 3.48 -8.82 17.54
CA GLY A 126 2.51 -8.19 18.44
C GLY A 126 2.12 -6.76 18.05
N PHE A 127 2.20 -6.42 16.77
CA PHE A 127 1.74 -5.13 16.25
C PHE A 127 0.46 -5.30 15.43
N ILE A 128 -0.39 -4.29 15.42
CA ILE A 128 -1.31 -4.07 14.32
C ILE A 128 -0.51 -3.36 13.23
N VAL A 129 -0.47 -3.94 12.04
CA VAL A 129 0.27 -3.35 10.91
C VAL A 129 -0.72 -2.90 9.86
N ILE A 130 -0.56 -1.68 9.37
CA ILE A 130 -1.38 -1.16 8.28
C ILE A 130 -0.52 -0.71 7.10
N THR A 131 -1.10 -0.79 5.93
CA THR A 131 -0.64 -0.10 4.73
C THR A 131 -1.83 0.55 4.05
N LEU A 132 -1.66 1.74 3.52
CA LEU A 132 -2.73 2.48 2.87
C LEU A 132 -2.18 3.40 1.79
N GLY A 133 -3.04 3.73 0.82
CA GLY A 133 -2.78 4.77 -0.14
C GLY A 133 -2.73 6.16 0.50
N ASN A 134 -2.25 7.13 -0.23
CA ASN A 134 -2.33 8.54 0.12
C ASN A 134 -2.52 9.37 -1.16
N ARG A 135 -3.06 10.55 -1.04
CA ARG A 135 -3.13 11.47 -2.18
C ARG A 135 -1.73 11.68 -2.75
N GLY A 136 -1.59 11.75 -4.05
CA GLY A 136 -0.31 11.73 -4.76
C GLY A 136 0.19 10.31 -5.13
N GLY A 137 -0.59 9.29 -4.85
CA GLY A 137 -0.28 7.89 -5.16
C GLY A 137 -0.56 7.50 -6.62
N HIS A 138 -0.94 6.24 -6.83
CA HIS A 138 -1.01 5.58 -8.13
C HIS A 138 -1.88 6.31 -9.17
N PRO A 139 -1.42 6.45 -10.43
CA PRO A 139 -2.12 7.18 -11.50
C PRO A 139 -3.49 6.59 -11.86
N ASP A 140 -3.71 5.29 -11.67
CA ASP A 140 -4.98 4.61 -11.98
C ASP A 140 -6.16 5.11 -11.13
N ARG A 141 -5.90 5.84 -10.05
CA ARG A 141 -6.97 6.40 -9.21
C ARG A 141 -7.68 7.55 -9.90
N SER A 142 -6.96 8.59 -10.25
CA SER A 142 -7.37 9.73 -11.07
C SER A 142 -6.21 10.71 -11.24
N LYS A 143 -6.30 11.59 -12.23
CA LYS A 143 -5.32 12.66 -12.43
C LYS A 143 -5.17 13.54 -11.19
N TRP A 144 -6.26 13.96 -10.55
CA TRP A 144 -6.24 14.81 -9.36
C TRP A 144 -5.58 14.13 -8.16
N TYR A 145 -5.90 12.87 -7.95
CA TYR A 145 -5.29 12.07 -6.89
C TYR A 145 -3.79 11.90 -7.12
N HIS A 146 -3.40 11.53 -8.33
CA HIS A 146 -2.01 11.28 -8.72
C HIS A 146 -1.14 12.54 -8.62
N ASN A 147 -1.63 13.67 -9.13
CA ASN A 147 -0.84 14.92 -9.20
C ASN A 147 -0.83 15.71 -7.87
N TYR A 148 -1.47 15.24 -6.82
CA TYR A 148 -1.57 15.98 -5.56
C TYR A 148 -0.22 16.39 -4.98
N GLY A 149 0.79 15.52 -5.09
CA GLY A 149 2.15 15.78 -4.60
C GLY A 149 3.12 16.32 -5.65
N TYR A 150 2.69 16.58 -6.88
CA TYR A 150 3.60 17.04 -7.94
C TYR A 150 4.25 18.37 -7.59
N GLY A 151 5.59 18.44 -7.74
CA GLY A 151 6.39 19.60 -7.35
C GLY A 151 6.64 19.73 -5.84
N ASN A 152 6.02 18.87 -5.01
CA ASN A 152 6.21 18.86 -3.55
C ASN A 152 6.17 17.42 -3.02
N LEU A 153 7.19 16.63 -3.32
CA LEU A 153 7.28 15.23 -2.92
C LEU A 153 7.95 15.04 -1.54
N ARG A 154 7.77 15.98 -0.63
CA ARG A 154 8.38 15.90 0.70
C ARG A 154 7.47 15.17 1.69
N ASP A 155 6.41 15.79 2.11
CA ASP A 155 5.53 15.34 3.21
C ASP A 155 4.05 15.26 2.82
N TYR A 156 3.75 15.38 1.53
CA TYR A 156 2.41 15.53 0.97
C TYR A 156 1.41 14.43 1.38
N GLY A 157 1.87 13.23 1.71
CA GLY A 157 1.01 12.12 2.13
C GLY A 157 0.94 11.89 3.65
N LEU A 158 1.71 12.62 4.46
CA LEU A 158 1.81 12.35 5.90
C LEU A 158 0.54 12.72 6.68
N ALA A 159 -0.12 13.80 6.31
CA ALA A 159 -1.39 14.17 6.92
C ALA A 159 -2.44 13.07 6.72
N ASP A 160 -2.51 12.49 5.51
CA ASP A 160 -3.40 11.36 5.22
C ASP A 160 -3.08 10.16 6.10
N LYS A 161 -1.80 9.83 6.29
CA LYS A 161 -1.35 8.71 7.14
C LYS A 161 -1.79 8.89 8.58
N LYS A 162 -1.46 10.04 9.16
CA LYS A 162 -1.85 10.38 10.52
C LYS A 162 -3.37 10.35 10.71
N TYR A 163 -4.12 10.99 9.83
CA TYR A 163 -5.58 11.09 9.93
C TYR A 163 -6.27 9.72 9.82
N VAL A 164 -5.75 8.83 8.97
CA VAL A 164 -6.28 7.46 8.86
C VAL A 164 -5.96 6.63 10.11
N ALA A 165 -4.76 6.76 10.69
CA ALA A 165 -4.43 6.08 11.95
C ALA A 165 -5.39 6.49 13.09
N GLU A 166 -5.70 7.78 13.20
CA GLU A 166 -6.67 8.30 14.15
C GLU A 166 -8.08 7.76 13.90
N GLN A 167 -8.53 7.71 12.64
CA GLN A 167 -9.82 7.12 12.29
C GLN A 167 -9.91 5.62 12.65
N LEU A 168 -8.84 4.87 12.40
CA LEU A 168 -8.81 3.44 12.74
C LEU A 168 -8.82 3.21 14.24
N ALA A 169 -8.08 4.01 15.01
CA ALA A 169 -8.11 3.93 16.47
C ALA A 169 -9.48 4.30 17.06
N ASN A 170 -10.20 5.23 16.42
CA ASN A 170 -11.58 5.56 16.82
C ASN A 170 -12.60 4.46 16.46
N ARG A 171 -12.28 3.57 15.52
CA ARG A 171 -13.14 2.44 15.11
C ARG A 171 -12.84 1.15 15.86
N HIS A 172 -11.61 1.03 16.38
CA HIS A 172 -11.08 -0.22 16.90
C HIS A 172 -10.36 0.00 18.23
N ASP A 173 -10.98 -0.39 19.32
CA ASP A 173 -10.45 -0.23 20.67
C ASP A 173 -9.13 -0.96 20.91
N PHE A 174 -8.81 -1.96 20.09
CA PHE A 174 -7.56 -2.71 20.15
C PHE A 174 -6.34 -1.92 19.61
N ILE A 175 -6.52 -0.78 18.96
CA ILE A 175 -5.42 0.08 18.49
C ILE A 175 -5.02 1.08 19.59
N ASP A 176 -3.75 1.06 19.95
CA ASP A 176 -3.18 2.07 20.87
C ASP A 176 -2.60 3.24 20.09
N ILE A 177 -3.36 4.30 19.96
CA ILE A 177 -2.97 5.52 19.24
C ILE A 177 -1.78 6.27 19.89
N ASN A 178 -1.44 5.97 21.13
CA ASN A 178 -0.29 6.56 21.79
C ASN A 178 1.02 5.83 21.46
N ARG A 179 0.95 4.72 20.73
CA ARG A 179 2.09 3.90 20.31
C ARG A 179 2.05 3.64 18.81
N VAL A 180 2.25 4.73 18.04
CA VAL A 180 2.29 4.66 16.56
C VAL A 180 3.72 4.73 16.08
N GLY A 181 4.10 3.78 15.22
CA GLY A 181 5.35 3.75 14.49
C GLY A 181 5.15 3.76 12.99
N ILE A 182 6.19 4.12 12.26
CA ILE A 182 6.19 4.17 10.79
C ILE A 182 7.49 3.57 10.26
N TYR A 183 7.41 2.83 9.14
CA TYR A 183 8.61 2.27 8.54
C TYR A 183 8.47 2.10 7.04
N GLY A 184 9.59 2.17 6.34
CA GLY A 184 9.62 1.98 4.90
C GLY A 184 11.02 2.00 4.30
N HIS A 185 11.07 1.63 3.03
CA HIS A 185 12.28 1.57 2.23
C HIS A 185 12.22 2.59 1.09
N SER A 186 13.36 3.14 0.65
CA SER A 186 13.45 4.10 -0.45
C SER A 186 12.56 5.33 -0.19
N GLY A 187 11.58 5.63 -1.04
CA GLY A 187 10.57 6.67 -0.78
C GLY A 187 9.85 6.48 0.56
N GLY A 188 9.67 5.23 1.02
CA GLY A 188 9.15 4.92 2.35
C GLY A 188 10.13 5.27 3.47
N GLY A 189 11.42 5.12 3.24
CA GLY A 189 12.46 5.59 4.17
C GLY A 189 12.44 7.11 4.30
N PHE A 190 12.34 7.81 3.18
CA PHE A 190 12.17 9.26 3.15
C PHE A 190 10.93 9.69 3.96
N MET A 191 9.75 9.12 3.68
CA MET A 191 8.52 9.46 4.39
C MET A 191 8.61 9.11 5.89
N SER A 192 9.24 8.00 6.26
CA SER A 192 9.40 7.61 7.66
C SER A 192 10.24 8.64 8.44
N THR A 193 11.30 9.17 7.83
CA THR A 193 12.09 10.26 8.41
C THR A 193 11.28 11.55 8.50
N ALA A 194 10.57 11.93 7.43
CA ALA A 194 9.73 13.12 7.42
C ALA A 194 8.62 13.02 8.49
N ALA A 195 8.05 11.84 8.72
CA ALA A 195 7.00 11.62 9.71
C ALA A 195 7.44 11.99 11.13
N ILE A 196 8.63 11.57 11.55
CA ILE A 196 9.13 11.86 12.90
C ILE A 196 9.56 13.31 13.06
N LEU A 197 9.89 14.00 11.97
CA LEU A 197 10.25 15.42 11.97
C LEU A 197 9.01 16.33 11.94
N VAL A 198 7.97 15.94 11.18
CA VAL A 198 6.75 16.75 11.00
C VAL A 198 5.74 16.51 12.13
N TYR A 199 5.62 15.27 12.61
CA TYR A 199 4.69 14.87 13.67
C TYR A 199 5.40 14.13 14.81
N PRO A 200 6.37 14.77 15.52
CA PRO A 200 7.18 14.11 16.56
C PRO A 200 6.35 13.64 17.75
N ASP A 201 5.23 14.31 18.04
CA ASP A 201 4.33 13.93 19.12
C ASP A 201 3.38 12.80 18.74
N PHE A 202 3.25 12.46 17.48
CA PHE A 202 2.38 11.40 17.00
C PHE A 202 3.15 10.11 16.73
N PHE A 203 4.15 10.14 15.84
CA PHE A 203 4.99 8.98 15.54
C PHE A 203 6.08 8.82 16.60
N LYS A 204 6.03 7.72 17.35
CA LYS A 204 6.95 7.45 18.48
C LYS A 204 8.24 6.80 18.03
N VAL A 205 8.22 6.14 16.87
CA VAL A 205 9.38 5.48 16.26
C VAL A 205 9.26 5.50 14.75
N ALA A 206 10.39 5.71 14.08
CA ALA A 206 10.51 5.59 12.64
C ALA A 206 11.68 4.67 12.28
N TYR A 207 11.45 3.74 11.35
CA TYR A 207 12.53 2.98 10.73
C TYR A 207 12.65 3.39 9.26
N SER A 208 13.72 4.11 8.96
CA SER A 208 14.01 4.64 7.62
C SER A 208 15.11 3.81 6.98
N GLN A 209 14.82 3.18 5.85
CA GLN A 209 15.78 2.41 5.09
C GLN A 209 15.97 3.02 3.70
N ALA A 210 17.24 3.37 3.36
CA ALA A 210 17.64 3.86 2.04
C ALA A 210 16.77 5.01 1.50
N GLY A 211 16.38 5.96 2.35
CA GLY A 211 15.59 7.12 1.95
C GLY A 211 16.39 8.10 1.10
N ASN A 212 15.79 8.65 0.06
CA ASN A 212 16.36 9.69 -0.80
C ASN A 212 16.15 11.08 -0.17
N HIS A 213 16.90 11.36 0.89
CA HIS A 213 16.71 12.57 1.71
C HIS A 213 17.19 13.86 1.04
N ASP A 214 18.02 13.75 0.00
CA ASP A 214 18.50 14.87 -0.81
C ASP A 214 18.27 14.57 -2.29
N ASN A 215 17.23 15.19 -2.87
CA ASN A 215 16.87 15.00 -4.27
C ASN A 215 17.78 15.78 -5.24
N SER A 216 18.60 16.69 -4.78
CA SER A 216 19.61 17.34 -5.60
C SER A 216 20.76 16.40 -5.97
N MET A 217 21.01 15.39 -5.13
CA MET A 217 22.01 14.33 -5.33
C MET A 217 21.43 13.02 -5.89
N TYR A 218 20.11 12.95 -6.03
CA TYR A 218 19.42 11.77 -6.52
C TYR A 218 19.41 11.73 -8.07
N ASN A 219 18.81 10.70 -8.64
CA ASN A 219 18.68 10.54 -10.08
C ASN A 219 17.90 11.71 -10.71
N SER A 220 18.57 12.52 -11.55
CA SER A 220 18.01 13.70 -12.18
C SER A 220 16.74 13.38 -12.98
N TRP A 221 16.74 12.28 -13.74
CA TRP A 221 15.56 11.86 -14.49
C TRP A 221 14.32 11.69 -13.61
N TRP A 222 14.47 11.07 -12.44
CA TRP A 222 13.36 10.90 -11.48
C TRP A 222 12.93 12.23 -10.87
N SER A 223 13.90 13.04 -10.48
CA SER A 223 13.66 14.36 -9.86
C SER A 223 12.95 15.31 -10.83
N GLU A 224 13.44 15.43 -12.06
CA GLU A 224 12.82 16.26 -13.08
C GLU A 224 11.40 15.80 -13.42
N THR A 225 11.18 14.48 -13.52
CA THR A 225 9.86 13.93 -13.85
C THR A 225 8.80 14.26 -12.77
N HIS A 226 9.19 14.24 -11.50
CA HIS A 226 8.24 14.32 -10.40
C HIS A 226 8.24 15.65 -9.64
N HIS A 227 9.35 16.38 -9.65
CA HIS A 227 9.45 17.72 -9.06
C HIS A 227 9.32 18.85 -10.08
N GLY A 228 9.55 18.55 -11.34
CA GLY A 228 9.65 19.55 -12.40
C GLY A 228 11.04 20.18 -12.49
N ILE A 229 11.16 21.20 -13.33
CA ILE A 229 12.38 21.96 -13.56
C ILE A 229 12.12 23.40 -13.10
N MET A 230 13.04 23.96 -12.35
CA MET A 230 13.04 25.37 -12.00
C MET A 230 14.13 26.04 -12.82
N GLU A 231 13.79 27.05 -13.58
CA GLU A 231 14.74 27.97 -14.22
C GLU A 231 15.10 29.08 -13.24
N GLU A 232 16.38 29.19 -12.88
CA GLU A 232 16.90 30.36 -12.19
C GLU A 232 17.46 31.28 -13.25
N THR A 233 16.89 32.48 -13.38
CA THR A 233 17.47 33.54 -14.18
C THR A 233 18.38 34.36 -13.26
N ASP A 234 19.65 34.38 -13.56
CA ASP A 234 20.57 35.36 -12.91
C ASP A 234 20.10 36.75 -13.25
N ASP A 235 20.04 37.66 -12.25
CA ASP A 235 19.66 39.06 -12.40
C ASP A 235 20.65 39.88 -13.27
N GLU A 236 21.61 39.24 -13.92
CA GLU A 236 22.65 39.83 -14.76
C GLU A 236 22.44 39.57 -16.27
N GLY A 237 21.25 39.15 -16.70
CA GLY A 237 20.90 38.89 -18.10
C GLY A 237 20.04 39.95 -18.77
#